data_502888e89fde85ce77f5c792f4d542eb
#
_entry.id   502888e89fde85ce77f5c792f4d542eb
#
_cell.length_a   1.000
_cell.length_b   1.000
_cell.length_c   1.000
_cell.angle_alpha   90.00
_cell.angle_beta   90.00
_cell.angle_gamma   90.00
#
_symmetry.space_group_name_H-M   'P 1'
#
loop_
_entity.id
_entity.type
_entity.pdbx_description
1 polymer ?
#
loop_
_entity_poly.entity_id
_entity_poly.type
_entity_poly.pdbx_seq_one_letter_code
_entity_poly.pdbx_strand_id
1 'polypeptide(L)'
;MDSLILRGHLQVEDRLPRKLAVILYADVAGYSRLTEDDEDATHRALSEYLDLISNSIESHHGQVMHYAGDAILAKFDAVVDAVSGATDIQRLLAERNDDLADERKLQFRIGVNLGDVIEDRGDIYGDGVNIAARLESLADSGGICISESVRTAIGAKLNLSYENMGEQKVKNIAEPVKAYRIRGIGTGITTADSKRHAQSMSTDKPSIVVLPFVNMSKDAENDFFVDGITEEIMTCLCRFREIVVAALGSSILVAKQTMDVGEATRRLGVRFALSGSVRRAGDRAKITARLIEGETGHQIWSEHYDRVIDDIFQVQDEVAQKIVTMLVGNIERTDHEHSLHKETDNLSAYECVLRGRKLFGDWHGTEDSVQRASEMFERAIELDPRYAAAYAGLAATHGEKFKYGWTSTPEISGDLSIELAQKAIDLDEHDSYAHLVLSNAYWRVKSNFELARSQLETAIELNPNYYWNYCYGCSFSVCAGELDISVDHANEAIRRNPLLPDACLWTLGFTEYLAGRYDNAISTVGRMTTLDSANFACLSACYGQLGLDAEARAAAEEFGKTSKKSNMNSAAWRKYWRRLFNFKDQTSIEHLIEGLDKAGLVAH
;
A
#
# COMPACT_ATOMS: atom_id res chain seq x y z
N MET A 1 77.17 27.14 -34.38
CA MET A 1 76.40 26.03 -34.95
C MET A 1 75.28 25.75 -33.97
N ASP A 2 74.25 26.50 -34.11
CA ASP A 2 73.12 26.56 -33.17
C ASP A 2 71.94 25.77 -33.67
N SER A 3 71.51 24.83 -32.88
CA SER A 3 70.26 24.06 -33.14
C SER A 3 69.11 24.73 -32.42
N LEU A 4 68.24 25.36 -33.19
CA LEU A 4 66.90 25.82 -32.71
C LEU A 4 66.07 24.65 -32.31
N ILE A 5 65.72 24.56 -31.01
CA ILE A 5 64.61 23.71 -30.51
C ILE A 5 63.35 24.56 -30.44
N LEU A 6 62.49 24.39 -31.39
CA LEU A 6 61.10 24.89 -31.36
C LEU A 6 60.28 24.10 -30.30
N ARG A 7 60.07 24.74 -29.17
CA ARG A 7 59.02 24.29 -28.23
C ARG A 7 57.68 24.78 -28.73
N GLY A 8 56.88 23.88 -29.34
CA GLY A 8 55.46 24.11 -29.56
C GLY A 8 54.72 24.11 -28.21
N HIS A 9 54.27 25.26 -27.77
CA HIS A 9 53.28 25.38 -26.72
C HIS A 9 51.94 24.94 -27.35
N LEU A 10 51.50 23.74 -27.00
CA LEU A 10 50.11 23.39 -27.11
C LEU A 10 49.35 24.30 -26.13
N GLN A 11 48.60 25.25 -26.66
CA GLN A 11 47.57 25.96 -25.90
C GLN A 11 46.59 24.93 -25.39
N VAL A 12 46.58 24.64 -24.10
CA VAL A 12 45.46 24.02 -23.41
C VAL A 12 44.35 25.06 -23.49
N GLU A 13 43.38 24.83 -24.36
CA GLU A 13 42.13 25.58 -24.34
C GLU A 13 41.60 25.55 -22.89
N ASP A 14 41.36 26.72 -22.33
CA ASP A 14 40.79 26.94 -21.00
C ASP A 14 39.33 26.44 -21.04
N ARG A 15 39.14 25.11 -20.90
CA ARG A 15 37.80 24.50 -20.85
C ARG A 15 37.21 24.86 -19.50
N LEU A 16 36.10 25.59 -19.53
CA LEU A 16 35.32 25.89 -18.34
C LEU A 16 34.99 24.56 -17.60
N PRO A 17 35.08 24.53 -16.26
CA PRO A 17 34.83 23.32 -15.50
C PRO A 17 33.37 22.88 -15.67
N ARG A 18 33.17 21.61 -16.03
CA ARG A 18 31.86 20.98 -16.12
C ARG A 18 31.53 20.27 -14.83
N LYS A 19 30.27 20.33 -14.42
CA LYS A 19 29.72 19.61 -13.26
C LYS A 19 28.57 18.77 -13.70
N LEU A 20 28.44 17.57 -13.14
CA LEU A 20 27.25 16.76 -13.32
C LEU A 20 26.13 17.32 -12.42
N ALA A 21 24.97 17.59 -13.02
CA ALA A 21 23.81 18.11 -12.30
C ALA A 21 22.52 17.51 -12.85
N VAL A 22 21.47 17.52 -12.04
CA VAL A 22 20.11 17.20 -12.49
C VAL A 22 19.42 18.50 -12.86
N ILE A 23 18.92 18.56 -14.08
CA ILE A 23 18.32 19.75 -14.67
C ILE A 23 16.82 19.50 -14.78
N LEU A 24 16.02 20.40 -14.24
CA LEU A 24 14.57 20.46 -14.43
C LEU A 24 14.26 21.67 -15.30
N TYR A 25 13.52 21.45 -16.38
CA TYR A 25 12.97 22.50 -17.24
C TYR A 25 11.46 22.37 -17.31
N ALA A 26 10.72 23.43 -16.97
CA ALA A 26 9.27 23.44 -17.02
C ALA A 26 8.77 24.64 -17.83
N ASP A 27 7.74 24.44 -18.65
CA ASP A 27 7.17 25.44 -19.58
C ASP A 27 5.64 25.28 -19.69
N VAL A 28 4.93 26.38 -19.93
CA VAL A 28 3.47 26.37 -20.08
C VAL A 28 3.04 25.81 -21.42
N ALA A 29 2.15 24.84 -21.41
CA ALA A 29 1.58 24.28 -22.61
C ALA A 29 0.60 25.26 -23.29
N GLY A 30 1.00 25.81 -24.44
CA GLY A 30 0.14 26.66 -25.26
C GLY A 30 -0.07 28.08 -24.73
N TYR A 31 0.94 28.65 -24.06
CA TYR A 31 0.90 30.00 -23.47
C TYR A 31 0.46 31.09 -24.47
N SER A 32 0.96 31.09 -25.70
CA SER A 32 0.59 32.07 -26.74
C SER A 32 -0.92 32.17 -27.01
N ARG A 33 -1.64 31.04 -26.88
CA ARG A 33 -3.10 31.01 -27.06
C ARG A 33 -3.82 31.65 -25.87
N LEU A 34 -3.31 31.46 -24.65
CA LEU A 34 -3.89 31.99 -23.42
C LEU A 34 -3.74 33.52 -23.31
N THR A 35 -2.65 34.07 -23.87
CA THR A 35 -2.40 35.52 -23.90
C THR A 35 -3.22 36.25 -24.95
N GLU A 36 -3.70 35.58 -26.01
CA GLU A 36 -4.58 36.19 -27.03
C GLU A 36 -5.94 36.60 -26.46
N ASP A 37 -6.45 35.92 -25.42
CA ASP A 37 -7.78 36.17 -24.83
C ASP A 37 -7.75 37.26 -23.74
N ASP A 38 -6.78 37.24 -22.81
CA ASP A 38 -6.61 38.26 -21.73
C ASP A 38 -5.14 38.22 -21.23
N GLU A 39 -4.30 39.10 -21.77
CA GLU A 39 -2.86 39.16 -21.45
C GLU A 39 -2.59 39.50 -19.98
N ASP A 40 -3.31 40.49 -19.40
CA ASP A 40 -3.08 40.93 -18.03
C ASP A 40 -3.51 39.89 -16.97
N ALA A 41 -4.61 39.18 -17.21
CA ALA A 41 -5.07 38.12 -16.30
C ALA A 41 -4.17 36.88 -16.41
N THR A 42 -3.77 36.53 -17.63
CA THR A 42 -2.85 35.40 -17.88
C THR A 42 -1.49 35.63 -17.24
N HIS A 43 -0.94 36.86 -17.34
CA HIS A 43 0.35 37.20 -16.72
C HIS A 43 0.31 37.15 -15.19
N ARG A 44 -0.78 37.63 -14.58
CA ARG A 44 -0.95 37.53 -13.12
C ARG A 44 -1.06 36.09 -12.64
N ALA A 45 -1.88 35.29 -13.34
CA ALA A 45 -1.99 33.88 -13.05
C ALA A 45 -0.64 33.17 -13.18
N LEU A 46 0.11 33.40 -14.28
CA LEU A 46 1.43 32.83 -14.49
C LEU A 46 2.38 33.10 -13.32
N SER A 47 2.41 34.33 -12.83
CA SER A 47 3.29 34.70 -11.69
C SER A 47 2.98 33.85 -10.45
N GLU A 48 1.71 33.65 -10.11
CA GLU A 48 1.30 32.80 -8.98
C GLU A 48 1.70 31.32 -9.19
N TYR A 49 1.62 30.81 -10.41
CA TYR A 49 2.03 29.44 -10.75
C TYR A 49 3.55 29.26 -10.70
N LEU A 50 4.33 30.25 -11.19
CA LEU A 50 5.78 30.22 -11.10
C LEU A 50 6.26 30.30 -9.63
N ASP A 51 5.58 31.05 -8.77
CA ASP A 51 5.86 31.09 -7.33
C ASP A 51 5.60 29.71 -6.67
N LEU A 52 4.50 29.03 -7.01
CA LEU A 52 4.21 27.69 -6.55
C LEU A 52 5.29 26.69 -6.98
N ILE A 53 5.71 26.75 -8.25
CA ILE A 53 6.75 25.89 -8.80
C ILE A 53 8.08 26.15 -8.08
N SER A 54 8.46 27.40 -7.87
CA SER A 54 9.70 27.78 -7.21
C SER A 54 9.74 27.30 -5.75
N ASN A 55 8.66 27.49 -5.01
CA ASN A 55 8.56 27.02 -3.64
C ASN A 55 8.66 25.47 -3.57
N SER A 56 8.08 24.75 -4.53
CA SER A 56 8.21 23.29 -4.60
C SER A 56 9.64 22.87 -4.95
N ILE A 57 10.32 23.55 -5.88
CA ILE A 57 11.72 23.29 -6.22
C ILE A 57 12.61 23.45 -4.97
N GLU A 58 12.47 24.56 -4.24
CA GLU A 58 13.25 24.85 -3.05
C GLU A 58 12.97 23.86 -1.90
N SER A 59 11.72 23.47 -1.71
CA SER A 59 11.32 22.47 -0.68
C SER A 59 11.90 21.08 -0.94
N HIS A 60 12.25 20.78 -2.21
CA HIS A 60 12.92 19.55 -2.63
C HIS A 60 14.44 19.76 -2.86
N HIS A 61 15.06 20.71 -2.16
CA HIS A 61 16.50 20.99 -2.22
C HIS A 61 17.02 21.38 -3.61
N GLY A 62 16.14 21.85 -4.51
CA GLY A 62 16.49 22.40 -5.80
C GLY A 62 16.80 23.90 -5.73
N GLN A 63 17.46 24.40 -6.75
CA GLN A 63 17.77 25.82 -6.93
C GLN A 63 17.19 26.29 -8.26
N VAL A 64 16.33 27.33 -8.23
CA VAL A 64 15.90 28.02 -9.43
C VAL A 64 17.07 28.82 -9.98
N MET A 65 17.40 28.59 -11.25
CA MET A 65 18.51 29.26 -11.93
C MET A 65 18.03 30.52 -12.64
N HIS A 66 17.02 30.41 -13.49
CA HIS A 66 16.38 31.59 -14.10
C HIS A 66 14.97 31.28 -14.62
N TYR A 67 14.24 32.35 -14.94
CA TYR A 67 12.96 32.33 -15.62
C TYR A 67 13.16 32.78 -17.09
N ALA A 68 12.65 32.03 -18.03
CA ALA A 68 12.72 32.35 -19.47
C ALA A 68 11.29 32.56 -20.02
N GLY A 69 10.72 33.74 -19.74
CA GLY A 69 9.31 34.02 -20.07
C GLY A 69 8.37 33.23 -19.19
N ASP A 70 7.66 32.28 -19.79
CA ASP A 70 6.74 31.34 -19.13
C ASP A 70 7.42 30.05 -18.66
N ALA A 71 8.72 29.91 -18.92
CA ALA A 71 9.51 28.73 -18.51
C ALA A 71 10.37 29.00 -17.28
N ILE A 72 10.67 27.94 -16.53
CA ILE A 72 11.57 27.92 -15.38
C ILE A 72 12.66 26.86 -15.56
N LEU A 73 13.91 27.24 -15.29
CA LEU A 73 15.06 26.35 -15.25
C LEU A 73 15.55 26.19 -13.81
N ALA A 74 15.69 24.95 -13.37
CA ALA A 74 16.20 24.64 -12.04
C ALA A 74 17.27 23.54 -12.06
N LYS A 75 18.12 23.55 -11.02
CA LYS A 75 19.17 22.58 -10.78
C LYS A 75 18.95 21.86 -9.46
N PHE A 76 19.28 20.56 -9.43
CA PHE A 76 19.28 19.73 -8.23
C PHE A 76 20.58 18.94 -8.15
N ASP A 77 20.99 18.60 -6.94
CA ASP A 77 22.16 17.75 -6.69
C ASP A 77 21.78 16.26 -6.68
N ALA A 78 20.51 15.93 -6.43
CA ALA A 78 20.00 14.56 -6.40
C ALA A 78 18.85 14.32 -7.39
N VAL A 79 18.91 13.19 -8.12
CA VAL A 79 17.88 12.80 -9.09
C VAL A 79 16.54 12.56 -8.42
N VAL A 80 16.54 11.97 -7.22
CA VAL A 80 15.33 11.68 -6.46
C VAL A 80 14.60 12.98 -6.11
N ASP A 81 15.31 14.00 -5.65
CA ASP A 81 14.75 15.29 -5.27
C ASP A 81 14.14 16.02 -6.48
N ALA A 82 14.85 16.00 -7.62
CA ALA A 82 14.37 16.62 -8.85
C ALA A 82 13.07 15.97 -9.36
N VAL A 83 12.98 14.64 -9.33
CA VAL A 83 11.78 13.94 -9.83
C VAL A 83 10.64 13.98 -8.82
N SER A 84 10.91 13.93 -7.52
CA SER A 84 9.91 14.16 -6.47
C SER A 84 9.33 15.57 -6.56
N GLY A 85 10.20 16.58 -6.70
CA GLY A 85 9.80 17.98 -6.90
C GLY A 85 8.96 18.16 -8.17
N ALA A 86 9.38 17.57 -9.31
CA ALA A 86 8.60 17.59 -10.54
C ALA A 86 7.20 16.96 -10.38
N THR A 87 7.12 15.86 -9.63
CA THR A 87 5.85 15.17 -9.33
C THR A 87 4.93 16.02 -8.48
N ASP A 88 5.48 16.62 -7.41
CA ASP A 88 4.73 17.50 -6.52
C ASP A 88 4.27 18.79 -7.22
N ILE A 89 5.11 19.37 -8.08
CA ILE A 89 4.72 20.51 -8.93
C ILE A 89 3.48 20.17 -9.73
N GLN A 90 3.47 19.07 -10.48
CA GLN A 90 2.32 18.71 -11.31
C GLN A 90 1.05 18.45 -10.48
N ARG A 91 1.19 17.87 -9.28
CA ARG A 91 0.08 17.68 -8.35
C ARG A 91 -0.50 19.02 -7.87
N LEU A 92 0.36 19.95 -7.40
CA LEU A 92 -0.05 21.27 -6.93
C LEU A 92 -0.73 22.10 -8.03
N LEU A 93 -0.19 22.03 -9.26
CA LEU A 93 -0.77 22.70 -10.41
C LEU A 93 -2.13 22.10 -10.81
N ALA A 94 -2.29 20.78 -10.72
CA ALA A 94 -3.56 20.11 -10.95
C ALA A 94 -4.61 20.54 -9.91
N GLU A 95 -4.26 20.52 -8.62
CA GLU A 95 -5.13 20.99 -7.53
C GLU A 95 -5.58 22.46 -7.73
N ARG A 96 -4.66 23.32 -8.17
CA ARG A 96 -5.00 24.72 -8.45
C ARG A 96 -5.89 24.89 -9.67
N ASN A 97 -5.78 23.99 -10.63
CA ASN A 97 -6.59 24.02 -11.86
C ASN A 97 -7.99 23.42 -11.66
N ASP A 98 -8.24 22.64 -10.62
CA ASP A 98 -9.50 21.88 -10.44
C ASP A 98 -10.74 22.77 -10.45
N ASP A 99 -10.67 23.96 -9.81
CA ASP A 99 -11.79 24.92 -9.73
C ASP A 99 -11.88 25.87 -10.93
N LEU A 100 -10.99 25.74 -11.93
CA LEU A 100 -10.93 26.64 -13.07
C LEU A 100 -11.60 26.02 -14.31
N ALA A 101 -12.26 26.86 -15.12
CA ALA A 101 -12.73 26.47 -16.44
C ALA A 101 -11.54 26.09 -17.35
N ASP A 102 -11.71 25.11 -18.23
CA ASP A 102 -10.63 24.55 -19.05
C ASP A 102 -9.84 25.60 -19.86
N GLU A 103 -10.51 26.69 -20.25
CA GLU A 103 -9.91 27.81 -20.99
C GLU A 103 -8.96 28.66 -20.14
N ARG A 104 -9.04 28.57 -18.81
CA ARG A 104 -8.22 29.33 -17.85
C ARG A 104 -7.16 28.50 -17.14
N LYS A 105 -7.09 27.19 -17.40
CA LYS A 105 -6.13 26.27 -16.80
C LYS A 105 -4.73 26.48 -17.39
N LEU A 106 -3.75 26.73 -16.51
CA LEU A 106 -2.35 26.75 -16.88
C LEU A 106 -1.76 25.36 -16.64
N GLN A 107 -1.37 24.69 -17.69
CA GLN A 107 -0.75 23.37 -17.64
C GLN A 107 0.72 23.47 -18.01
N PHE A 108 1.59 22.94 -17.15
CA PHE A 108 3.02 22.91 -17.41
C PHE A 108 3.46 21.54 -17.92
N ARG A 109 4.44 21.51 -18.80
CA ARG A 109 5.19 20.33 -19.19
C ARG A 109 6.53 20.39 -18.48
N ILE A 110 7.05 19.27 -18.01
CA ILE A 110 8.32 19.21 -17.27
C ILE A 110 9.25 18.19 -17.93
N GLY A 111 10.49 18.61 -18.19
CA GLY A 111 11.59 17.77 -18.64
C GLY A 111 12.67 17.66 -17.56
N VAL A 112 13.12 16.43 -17.23
CA VAL A 112 14.21 16.22 -16.27
C VAL A 112 15.34 15.42 -16.91
N ASN A 113 16.57 15.95 -16.81
CA ASN A 113 17.77 15.31 -17.34
C ASN A 113 18.92 15.30 -16.31
N LEU A 114 19.73 14.26 -16.34
CA LEU A 114 21.02 14.20 -15.62
C LEU A 114 22.14 14.34 -16.66
N GLY A 115 22.94 15.39 -16.56
CA GLY A 115 24.01 15.65 -17.54
C GLY A 115 24.98 16.73 -17.09
N ASP A 116 26.03 16.92 -17.90
CA ASP A 116 27.07 17.93 -17.65
C ASP A 116 26.53 19.35 -17.89
N VAL A 117 26.80 20.24 -16.95
CA VAL A 117 26.52 21.68 -17.06
C VAL A 117 27.76 22.51 -16.81
N ILE A 118 27.80 23.68 -17.42
CA ILE A 118 28.78 24.76 -17.13
C ILE A 118 28.04 25.78 -16.28
N GLU A 119 28.53 26.06 -15.08
CA GLU A 119 28.03 27.12 -14.22
C GLU A 119 28.78 28.42 -14.50
N ASP A 120 28.09 29.47 -14.93
CA ASP A 120 28.66 30.81 -15.13
C ASP A 120 27.67 31.88 -14.66
N ARG A 121 28.15 32.82 -13.83
CA ARG A 121 27.40 33.98 -13.32
C ARG A 121 26.06 33.67 -12.66
N GLY A 122 25.96 32.52 -12.00
CA GLY A 122 24.76 32.10 -11.29
C GLY A 122 23.72 31.37 -12.17
N ASP A 123 24.08 31.02 -13.40
CA ASP A 123 23.25 30.29 -14.34
C ASP A 123 23.96 29.02 -14.84
N ILE A 124 23.19 28.10 -15.50
CA ILE A 124 23.71 26.84 -16.03
C ILE A 124 23.50 26.75 -17.55
N TYR A 125 24.52 26.21 -18.22
CA TYR A 125 24.56 26.08 -19.68
C TYR A 125 25.11 24.71 -20.08
N GLY A 126 24.78 24.28 -21.31
CA GLY A 126 25.35 23.08 -21.92
C GLY A 126 24.30 22.10 -22.47
N ASP A 127 24.80 20.98 -23.02
CA ASP A 127 23.94 19.98 -23.65
C ASP A 127 22.93 19.37 -22.67
N GLY A 128 23.30 19.26 -21.38
CA GLY A 128 22.38 18.79 -20.32
C GLY A 128 21.10 19.63 -20.22
N VAL A 129 21.22 20.97 -20.30
CA VAL A 129 20.09 21.91 -20.27
C VAL A 129 19.26 21.78 -21.55
N ASN A 130 19.91 21.68 -22.71
CA ASN A 130 19.23 21.52 -24.00
C ASN A 130 18.41 20.23 -24.05
N ILE A 131 18.92 19.13 -23.46
CA ILE A 131 18.21 17.85 -23.36
C ILE A 131 16.98 18.01 -22.46
N ALA A 132 17.09 18.65 -21.29
CA ALA A 132 15.97 18.87 -20.38
C ALA A 132 14.84 19.66 -21.05
N ALA A 133 15.14 20.75 -21.77
CA ALA A 133 14.18 21.53 -22.53
C ALA A 133 13.49 20.72 -23.67
N ARG A 134 14.21 19.77 -24.27
CA ARG A 134 13.60 18.90 -25.29
C ARG A 134 12.74 17.81 -24.70
N LEU A 135 13.11 17.25 -23.54
CA LEU A 135 12.27 16.31 -22.80
C LEU A 135 10.97 16.97 -22.35
N GLU A 136 11.04 18.25 -21.94
CA GLU A 136 9.85 19.05 -21.66
C GLU A 136 8.89 19.05 -22.88
N SER A 137 9.41 19.39 -24.07
CA SER A 137 8.61 19.44 -25.30
C SER A 137 7.98 18.09 -25.70
N LEU A 138 8.53 16.96 -25.22
CA LEU A 138 8.00 15.61 -25.42
C LEU A 138 6.97 15.21 -24.37
N ALA A 139 6.85 15.96 -23.27
CA ALA A 139 5.88 15.70 -22.23
C ALA A 139 4.47 16.09 -22.69
N ASP A 140 3.46 15.34 -22.22
CA ASP A 140 2.06 15.75 -22.36
C ASP A 140 1.80 17.00 -21.50
N SER A 141 0.77 17.78 -21.82
CA SER A 141 0.32 18.89 -20.95
C SER A 141 0.00 18.37 -19.56
N GLY A 142 0.60 18.93 -18.51
CA GLY A 142 0.50 18.43 -17.14
C GLY A 142 1.37 17.19 -16.88
N GLY A 143 2.26 16.81 -17.81
CA GLY A 143 3.09 15.61 -17.71
C GLY A 143 4.57 15.86 -17.45
N ILE A 144 5.32 14.78 -17.22
CA ILE A 144 6.77 14.79 -17.01
C ILE A 144 7.44 13.80 -17.96
N CYS A 145 8.52 14.24 -18.60
CA CYS A 145 9.38 13.39 -19.42
C CYS A 145 10.82 13.42 -18.87
N ILE A 146 11.45 12.26 -18.75
CA ILE A 146 12.80 12.10 -18.20
C ILE A 146 13.74 11.39 -19.16
N SER A 147 15.04 11.62 -19.04
CA SER A 147 16.07 10.90 -19.79
C SER A 147 16.32 9.49 -19.21
N GLU A 148 16.96 8.62 -20.02
CA GLU A 148 17.42 7.29 -19.56
C GLU A 148 18.40 7.39 -18.37
N SER A 149 19.28 8.39 -18.35
CA SER A 149 20.20 8.62 -17.24
C SER A 149 19.46 8.92 -15.93
N VAL A 150 18.40 9.74 -15.97
CA VAL A 150 17.51 10.00 -14.84
C VAL A 150 16.76 8.73 -14.43
N ARG A 151 16.16 8.01 -15.39
CA ARG A 151 15.43 6.75 -15.15
C ARG A 151 16.32 5.69 -14.47
N THR A 152 17.57 5.57 -14.94
CA THR A 152 18.56 4.64 -14.38
C THR A 152 18.99 5.05 -12.97
N ALA A 153 19.25 6.34 -12.74
CA ALA A 153 19.69 6.86 -11.45
C ALA A 153 18.59 6.83 -10.37
N ILE A 154 17.31 6.97 -10.77
CA ILE A 154 16.17 6.78 -9.86
C ILE A 154 16.08 5.31 -9.45
N GLY A 155 16.24 4.37 -10.37
CA GLY A 155 16.06 2.94 -10.10
C GLY A 155 14.68 2.67 -9.48
N ALA A 156 14.67 2.08 -8.29
CA ALA A 156 13.47 1.77 -7.50
C ALA A 156 13.17 2.80 -6.38
N LYS A 157 13.90 3.93 -6.33
CA LYS A 157 13.79 4.92 -5.24
C LYS A 157 12.47 5.68 -5.22
N LEU A 158 11.81 5.80 -6.37
CA LEU A 158 10.51 6.43 -6.51
C LEU A 158 9.52 5.45 -7.13
N ASN A 159 8.34 5.31 -6.53
CA ASN A 159 7.29 4.43 -7.02
C ASN A 159 6.52 5.13 -8.16
N LEU A 160 7.11 5.19 -9.34
CA LEU A 160 6.58 5.86 -10.51
C LEU A 160 6.46 4.88 -11.67
N SER A 161 5.38 4.98 -12.43
CA SER A 161 5.18 4.22 -13.67
C SER A 161 5.81 4.95 -14.84
N TYR A 162 6.59 4.23 -15.65
CA TYR A 162 7.32 4.80 -16.77
C TYR A 162 6.88 4.19 -18.10
N GLU A 163 6.58 5.02 -19.07
CA GLU A 163 6.38 4.62 -20.45
C GLU A 163 7.65 4.89 -21.25
N ASN A 164 8.22 3.85 -21.85
CA ASN A 164 9.38 4.00 -22.72
C ASN A 164 8.94 4.59 -24.06
N MET A 165 9.42 5.78 -24.39
CA MET A 165 9.13 6.49 -25.64
C MET A 165 10.14 6.16 -26.76
N GLY A 166 11.12 5.28 -26.48
CA GLY A 166 12.19 4.94 -27.42
C GLY A 166 13.22 6.05 -27.61
N GLU A 167 14.02 5.90 -28.66
CA GLU A 167 15.04 6.86 -29.05
C GLU A 167 14.43 8.07 -29.76
N GLN A 168 14.61 9.25 -29.20
CA GLN A 168 14.12 10.52 -29.74
C GLN A 168 15.26 11.30 -30.39
N LYS A 169 15.08 11.65 -31.70
CA LYS A 169 16.02 12.53 -32.39
C LYS A 169 15.79 13.96 -31.93
N VAL A 170 16.75 14.50 -31.22
CA VAL A 170 16.71 15.84 -30.64
C VAL A 170 17.50 16.82 -31.52
N LYS A 171 16.87 17.94 -31.94
CA LYS A 171 17.52 18.94 -32.81
C LYS A 171 18.78 19.50 -32.13
N ASN A 172 19.90 19.50 -32.82
CA ASN A 172 21.23 19.96 -32.37
C ASN A 172 21.94 19.06 -31.36
N ILE A 173 21.50 17.81 -31.13
CA ILE A 173 22.21 16.79 -30.35
C ILE A 173 22.58 15.65 -31.29
N ALA A 174 23.87 15.27 -31.29
CA ALA A 174 24.41 14.30 -32.25
C ALA A 174 23.89 12.87 -32.02
N GLU A 175 23.61 12.50 -30.78
CA GLU A 175 23.13 11.17 -30.39
C GLU A 175 21.64 11.20 -30.02
N PRO A 176 20.85 10.18 -30.42
CA PRO A 176 19.45 10.06 -29.95
C PRO A 176 19.37 9.94 -28.44
N VAL A 177 18.39 10.61 -27.83
CA VAL A 177 18.13 10.54 -26.40
C VAL A 177 16.98 9.57 -26.16
N LYS A 178 17.19 8.53 -25.34
CA LYS A 178 16.09 7.68 -24.87
C LYS A 178 15.29 8.43 -23.83
N ALA A 179 14.00 8.55 -24.08
CA ALA A 179 13.07 9.31 -23.26
C ALA A 179 12.05 8.39 -22.60
N TYR A 180 11.65 8.73 -21.39
CA TYR A 180 10.63 8.04 -20.61
C TYR A 180 9.62 9.04 -20.11
N ARG A 181 8.34 8.77 -20.35
CA ARG A 181 7.25 9.55 -19.77
C ARG A 181 6.86 8.98 -18.42
N ILE A 182 6.74 9.84 -17.41
CA ILE A 182 6.20 9.43 -16.11
C ILE A 182 4.67 9.44 -16.21
N ARG A 183 4.03 8.33 -15.88
CA ARG A 183 2.58 8.18 -15.93
C ARG A 183 1.96 8.43 -14.55
N GLY A 184 0.75 9.00 -14.54
CA GLY A 184 -0.03 9.21 -13.30
C GLY A 184 0.31 10.47 -12.52
N ILE A 185 0.91 11.50 -13.16
CA ILE A 185 1.24 12.78 -12.53
C ILE A 185 0.44 13.91 -13.19
N GLY A 186 -0.07 14.84 -12.37
CA GLY A 186 -0.64 16.12 -12.82
C GLY A 186 -2.03 16.08 -13.40
N THR A 187 -2.53 14.93 -13.72
CA THR A 187 -3.96 14.70 -13.82
C THR A 187 -4.33 14.05 -12.51
N GLY A 188 -5.10 14.72 -11.69
CA GLY A 188 -5.86 14.02 -10.68
C GLY A 188 -6.31 12.76 -11.36
N ILE A 189 -5.91 11.60 -10.85
CA ILE A 189 -6.03 10.26 -11.45
C ILE A 189 -6.99 10.34 -12.63
N THR A 190 -6.45 10.48 -13.88
CA THR A 190 -7.35 10.51 -15.03
C THR A 190 -8.15 9.25 -14.95
N THR A 191 -9.45 9.39 -15.14
CA THR A 191 -10.46 8.33 -15.23
C THR A 191 -10.02 7.08 -16.00
N ALA A 192 -8.83 7.04 -16.61
CA ALA A 192 -8.23 5.87 -17.27
C ALA A 192 -7.32 5.04 -16.35
N ASP A 193 -6.62 5.60 -15.33
CA ASP A 193 -5.85 4.80 -14.36
C ASP A 193 -6.65 4.55 -13.08
N SER A 194 -7.52 5.47 -12.68
CA SER A 194 -8.67 5.13 -11.81
C SER A 194 -9.60 4.14 -12.51
N LYS A 195 -9.76 4.21 -13.84
CA LYS A 195 -10.44 3.17 -14.61
C LYS A 195 -9.59 1.92 -14.80
N ARG A 196 -8.27 1.91 -14.72
CA ARG A 196 -7.48 0.67 -14.68
C ARG A 196 -7.36 0.10 -13.27
N HIS A 197 -7.30 0.91 -12.21
CA HIS A 197 -7.52 0.44 -10.84
C HIS A 197 -9.01 0.21 -10.56
N ALA A 198 -9.93 1.03 -11.09
CA ALA A 198 -11.36 0.75 -11.10
C ALA A 198 -11.76 -0.27 -12.19
N GLN A 199 -10.98 -0.47 -13.25
CA GLN A 199 -11.15 -1.57 -14.22
C GLN A 199 -10.54 -2.88 -13.72
N SER A 200 -9.66 -2.91 -12.73
CA SER A 200 -9.42 -4.11 -11.93
C SER A 200 -10.58 -4.37 -10.95
N MET A 201 -11.40 -3.37 -10.63
CA MET A 201 -12.66 -3.50 -9.89
C MET A 201 -13.90 -3.47 -10.78
N SER A 202 -13.77 -3.42 -12.11
CA SER A 202 -14.90 -3.56 -13.03
C SER A 202 -15.35 -5.03 -13.19
N THR A 203 -15.71 -5.61 -12.07
CA THR A 203 -16.93 -6.40 -12.06
C THR A 203 -18.06 -5.39 -12.11
N ASP A 204 -19.18 -5.66 -12.80
CA ASP A 204 -20.43 -4.87 -12.76
C ASP A 204 -21.02 -4.74 -11.34
N LYS A 205 -20.24 -5.09 -10.30
CA LYS A 205 -20.67 -5.16 -8.91
C LYS A 205 -20.49 -3.81 -8.22
N PRO A 206 -21.47 -3.35 -7.44
CA PRO A 206 -21.33 -2.18 -6.59
C PRO A 206 -20.15 -2.33 -5.63
N SER A 207 -19.40 -1.25 -5.40
CA SER A 207 -18.26 -1.23 -4.48
C SER A 207 -18.49 -0.22 -3.36
N ILE A 208 -18.16 -0.63 -2.11
CA ILE A 208 -18.45 0.14 -0.90
C ILE A 208 -17.26 0.14 0.06
N VAL A 209 -17.08 1.25 0.77
CA VAL A 209 -16.25 1.35 1.98
C VAL A 209 -17.10 1.61 3.21
N VAL A 210 -16.79 0.97 4.31
CA VAL A 210 -17.33 1.32 5.63
C VAL A 210 -16.31 2.23 6.31
N LEU A 211 -16.65 3.50 6.48
CA LEU A 211 -15.81 4.45 7.20
C LEU A 211 -15.98 4.25 8.71
N PRO A 212 -14.92 4.47 9.53
CA PRO A 212 -15.03 4.39 10.98
C PRO A 212 -16.19 5.24 11.50
N PHE A 213 -17.06 4.65 12.30
CA PHE A 213 -18.17 5.36 12.91
C PHE A 213 -17.66 6.31 13.98
N VAL A 214 -18.33 7.44 14.15
CA VAL A 214 -17.93 8.46 15.13
C VAL A 214 -18.54 8.14 16.49
N ASN A 215 -17.69 8.09 17.54
CA ASN A 215 -18.18 7.98 18.91
C ASN A 215 -18.78 9.33 19.37
N MET A 216 -20.09 9.34 19.55
CA MET A 216 -20.86 10.48 20.08
C MET A 216 -21.16 10.34 21.58
N SER A 217 -20.60 9.33 22.25
CA SER A 217 -20.71 9.15 23.70
C SER A 217 -19.82 10.14 24.44
N LYS A 218 -20.15 10.44 25.70
CA LYS A 218 -19.31 11.31 26.54
C LYS A 218 -18.03 10.64 27.04
N ASP A 219 -17.96 9.33 26.90
CA ASP A 219 -16.90 8.48 27.46
C ASP A 219 -16.07 7.87 26.31
N ALA A 220 -14.78 8.17 26.29
CA ALA A 220 -13.83 7.62 25.33
C ALA A 220 -13.61 6.10 25.52
N GLU A 221 -13.94 5.54 26.68
CA GLU A 221 -13.89 4.09 26.88
C GLU A 221 -14.83 3.32 25.95
N ASN A 222 -15.82 3.99 25.35
CA ASN A 222 -16.70 3.40 24.34
C ASN A 222 -16.11 3.34 22.91
N ASP A 223 -14.89 3.84 22.67
CA ASP A 223 -14.29 3.82 21.33
C ASP A 223 -14.15 2.38 20.80
N PHE A 224 -13.75 1.44 21.67
CA PHE A 224 -13.66 0.03 21.26
C PHE A 224 -15.00 -0.57 20.83
N PHE A 225 -16.10 -0.13 21.45
CA PHE A 225 -17.44 -0.58 21.10
C PHE A 225 -17.89 -0.02 19.74
N VAL A 226 -17.57 1.24 19.45
CA VAL A 226 -17.87 1.89 18.17
C VAL A 226 -17.03 1.30 17.05
N ASP A 227 -15.74 1.06 17.30
CA ASP A 227 -14.84 0.37 16.38
C ASP A 227 -15.39 -1.04 16.05
N GLY A 228 -15.83 -1.78 17.07
CA GLY A 228 -16.42 -3.11 16.91
C GLY A 228 -17.69 -3.12 16.06
N ILE A 229 -18.60 -2.17 16.27
CA ILE A 229 -19.81 -2.03 15.43
C ILE A 229 -19.42 -1.77 13.97
N THR A 230 -18.41 -0.93 13.73
CA THR A 230 -17.92 -0.66 12.38
C THR A 230 -17.37 -1.92 11.72
N GLU A 231 -16.56 -2.69 12.45
CA GLU A 231 -15.95 -3.93 11.98
C GLU A 231 -17.03 -5.01 11.69
N GLU A 232 -18.00 -5.18 12.57
CA GLU A 232 -19.05 -6.17 12.38
C GLU A 232 -19.97 -5.84 11.19
N ILE A 233 -20.38 -4.56 11.02
CA ILE A 233 -21.14 -4.16 9.83
C ILE A 233 -20.35 -4.45 8.55
N MET A 234 -19.05 -4.17 8.56
CA MET A 234 -18.20 -4.50 7.41
C MET A 234 -18.13 -6.02 7.20
N THR A 235 -17.97 -6.80 8.26
CA THR A 235 -17.93 -8.26 8.19
C THR A 235 -19.23 -8.83 7.64
N CYS A 236 -20.38 -8.32 8.08
CA CYS A 236 -21.68 -8.68 7.50
C CYS A 236 -21.76 -8.35 6.01
N LEU A 237 -21.30 -7.16 5.60
CA LEU A 237 -21.25 -6.78 4.18
C LEU A 237 -20.30 -7.66 3.36
N CYS A 238 -19.19 -8.10 3.95
CA CYS A 238 -18.20 -8.93 3.27
C CYS A 238 -18.72 -10.34 2.90
N ARG A 239 -19.77 -10.82 3.53
CA ARG A 239 -20.42 -12.10 3.23
C ARG A 239 -21.15 -12.09 1.88
N PHE A 240 -21.50 -10.91 1.36
CA PHE A 240 -22.24 -10.78 0.09
C PHE A 240 -21.29 -10.75 -1.11
N ARG A 241 -21.46 -11.73 -2.00
CA ARG A 241 -20.65 -11.86 -3.24
C ARG A 241 -21.00 -10.83 -4.31
N GLU A 242 -22.17 -10.20 -4.20
CA GLU A 242 -22.73 -9.26 -5.17
C GLU A 242 -22.12 -7.87 -5.07
N ILE A 243 -21.44 -7.56 -3.98
CA ILE A 243 -20.76 -6.29 -3.73
C ILE A 243 -19.26 -6.50 -3.53
N VAL A 244 -18.48 -5.44 -3.70
CA VAL A 244 -17.06 -5.40 -3.35
C VAL A 244 -16.90 -4.49 -2.16
N VAL A 245 -16.31 -4.99 -1.08
CA VAL A 245 -16.11 -4.23 0.17
C VAL A 245 -14.63 -3.90 0.33
N ALA A 246 -14.31 -2.60 0.51
CA ALA A 246 -12.96 -2.18 0.82
C ALA A 246 -12.59 -2.56 2.27
N ALA A 247 -11.34 -2.98 2.47
CA ALA A 247 -10.86 -3.45 3.77
C ALA A 247 -10.84 -2.35 4.84
N LEU A 248 -11.11 -2.75 6.09
CA LEU A 248 -11.18 -1.86 7.24
C LEU A 248 -9.87 -1.09 7.47
N GLY A 249 -8.71 -1.74 7.32
CA GLY A 249 -7.42 -1.10 7.47
C GLY A 249 -7.24 0.08 6.51
N SER A 250 -7.60 -0.08 5.23
CA SER A 250 -7.59 1.00 4.24
C SER A 250 -8.59 2.10 4.59
N SER A 251 -9.79 1.73 5.06
CA SER A 251 -10.82 2.66 5.51
C SER A 251 -10.33 3.54 6.66
N ILE A 252 -9.73 2.95 7.69
CA ILE A 252 -9.17 3.66 8.84
C ILE A 252 -8.03 4.59 8.40
N LEU A 253 -7.15 4.13 7.52
CA LEU A 253 -6.03 4.92 7.04
C LEU A 253 -6.49 6.18 6.29
N VAL A 254 -7.47 6.03 5.39
CA VAL A 254 -8.03 7.16 4.64
C VAL A 254 -8.78 8.10 5.58
N ALA A 255 -9.60 7.58 6.50
CA ALA A 255 -10.35 8.42 7.45
C ALA A 255 -9.45 9.26 8.37
N LYS A 256 -8.22 8.81 8.65
CA LYS A 256 -7.22 9.62 9.39
C LYS A 256 -6.65 10.77 8.56
N GLN A 257 -6.67 10.67 7.24
CA GLN A 257 -6.06 11.64 6.32
C GLN A 257 -7.09 12.62 5.76
N THR A 258 -8.34 12.21 5.57
CA THR A 258 -9.40 13.07 5.07
C THR A 258 -10.73 12.79 5.76
N MET A 259 -11.49 13.86 6.02
CA MET A 259 -12.88 13.77 6.49
C MET A 259 -13.88 13.84 5.34
N ASP A 260 -13.43 14.08 4.11
CA ASP A 260 -14.26 14.14 2.91
C ASP A 260 -14.56 12.73 2.39
N VAL A 261 -15.85 12.40 2.32
CA VAL A 261 -16.32 11.07 1.89
C VAL A 261 -16.01 10.83 0.41
N GLY A 262 -16.15 11.87 -0.42
CA GLY A 262 -15.86 11.80 -1.85
C GLY A 262 -14.38 11.56 -2.13
N GLU A 263 -13.49 12.18 -1.35
CA GLU A 263 -12.06 11.91 -1.44
C GLU A 263 -11.73 10.49 -0.94
N ALA A 264 -12.33 10.06 0.16
CA ALA A 264 -12.13 8.72 0.70
C ALA A 264 -12.52 7.64 -0.32
N THR A 265 -13.68 7.77 -0.97
CA THR A 265 -14.14 6.82 -1.99
C THR A 265 -13.25 6.84 -3.24
N ARG A 266 -12.80 8.00 -3.69
CA ARG A 266 -11.87 8.12 -4.83
C ARG A 266 -10.54 7.44 -4.54
N ARG A 267 -9.94 7.66 -3.37
CA ARG A 267 -8.66 7.03 -2.97
C ARG A 267 -8.74 5.51 -2.87
N LEU A 268 -9.89 5.00 -2.43
CA LEU A 268 -10.12 3.56 -2.29
C LEU A 268 -10.64 2.91 -3.58
N GLY A 269 -10.96 3.69 -4.60
CA GLY A 269 -11.51 3.19 -5.87
C GLY A 269 -12.89 2.55 -5.72
N VAL A 270 -13.70 2.99 -4.74
CA VAL A 270 -15.05 2.49 -4.48
C VAL A 270 -16.10 3.54 -4.80
N ARG A 271 -17.30 3.09 -5.17
CA ARG A 271 -18.40 3.98 -5.56
C ARG A 271 -19.16 4.55 -4.36
N PHE A 272 -19.36 3.75 -3.31
CA PHE A 272 -20.20 4.10 -2.18
C PHE A 272 -19.41 4.11 -0.87
N ALA A 273 -19.85 4.93 0.08
CA ALA A 273 -19.36 4.92 1.44
C ALA A 273 -20.51 4.79 2.44
N LEU A 274 -20.36 3.89 3.40
CA LEU A 274 -21.16 3.85 4.61
C LEU A 274 -20.42 4.66 5.69
N SER A 275 -21.07 5.65 6.23
CA SER A 275 -20.61 6.44 7.37
C SER A 275 -21.65 6.45 8.48
N GLY A 276 -21.24 6.72 9.70
CA GLY A 276 -22.20 6.74 10.78
C GLY A 276 -21.66 7.29 12.09
N SER A 277 -22.50 7.23 13.10
CA SER A 277 -22.14 7.56 14.47
C SER A 277 -22.87 6.66 15.46
N VAL A 278 -22.22 6.42 16.59
CA VAL A 278 -22.77 5.63 17.69
C VAL A 278 -22.73 6.46 18.96
N ARG A 279 -23.83 6.45 19.70
CA ARG A 279 -23.93 7.05 21.02
C ARG A 279 -24.46 6.03 22.01
N ARG A 280 -23.60 5.57 22.90
CA ARG A 280 -23.96 4.67 24.01
C ARG A 280 -24.35 5.47 25.25
N ALA A 281 -25.40 5.04 25.92
CA ALA A 281 -25.86 5.59 27.19
C ALA A 281 -26.43 4.45 28.06
N GLY A 282 -25.60 3.91 28.95
CA GLY A 282 -25.92 2.73 29.76
C GLY A 282 -26.13 1.49 28.89
N ASP A 283 -27.32 0.90 28.96
CA ASP A 283 -27.74 -0.29 28.22
C ASP A 283 -28.37 0.01 26.84
N ARG A 284 -28.38 1.26 26.40
CA ARG A 284 -28.93 1.68 25.12
C ARG A 284 -27.86 2.24 24.19
N ALA A 285 -27.98 1.93 22.90
CA ALA A 285 -27.17 2.51 21.85
C ALA A 285 -28.06 3.19 20.79
N LYS A 286 -27.70 4.41 20.42
CA LYS A 286 -28.24 5.11 19.25
C LYS A 286 -27.22 5.06 18.13
N ILE A 287 -27.59 4.42 17.01
CA ILE A 287 -26.73 4.31 15.83
C ILE A 287 -27.39 5.09 14.72
N THR A 288 -26.61 5.92 14.05
CA THR A 288 -26.98 6.55 12.79
C THR A 288 -26.09 5.96 11.70
N ALA A 289 -26.69 5.44 10.64
CA ALA A 289 -25.98 4.95 9.46
C ALA A 289 -26.43 5.74 8.23
N ARG A 290 -25.49 6.05 7.33
CA ARG A 290 -25.72 6.82 6.11
C ARG A 290 -24.94 6.20 4.96
N LEU A 291 -25.63 5.92 3.85
CA LEU A 291 -25.02 5.50 2.60
C LEU A 291 -24.89 6.71 1.67
N ILE A 292 -23.68 6.97 1.20
CA ILE A 292 -23.34 8.14 0.40
C ILE A 292 -22.69 7.66 -0.90
N GLU A 293 -23.10 8.21 -2.04
CA GLU A 293 -22.41 8.03 -3.31
C GLU A 293 -21.20 8.98 -3.37
N GLY A 294 -20.00 8.42 -3.53
CA GLY A 294 -18.75 9.17 -3.41
C GLY A 294 -18.53 10.22 -4.50
N GLU A 295 -18.99 9.95 -5.73
CA GLU A 295 -18.82 10.87 -6.86
C GLU A 295 -19.67 12.13 -6.72
N THR A 296 -20.91 11.98 -6.26
CA THR A 296 -21.88 13.08 -6.18
C THR A 296 -21.98 13.70 -4.79
N GLY A 297 -21.49 12.99 -3.75
CA GLY A 297 -21.72 13.35 -2.36
C GLY A 297 -23.19 13.17 -1.92
N HIS A 298 -24.04 12.59 -2.79
CA HIS A 298 -25.46 12.41 -2.50
C HIS A 298 -25.67 11.33 -1.43
N GLN A 299 -26.39 11.69 -0.36
CA GLN A 299 -26.84 10.71 0.62
C GLN A 299 -28.00 9.91 0.03
N ILE A 300 -27.74 8.63 -0.28
CA ILE A 300 -28.73 7.71 -0.86
C ILE A 300 -29.71 7.24 0.20
N TRP A 301 -29.19 7.02 1.41
CA TRP A 301 -29.96 6.49 2.51
C TRP A 301 -29.42 6.97 3.86
N SER A 302 -30.32 7.09 4.84
CA SER A 302 -29.98 7.32 6.24
C SER A 302 -31.04 6.73 7.15
N GLU A 303 -30.62 6.08 8.20
CA GLU A 303 -31.50 5.50 9.20
C GLU A 303 -30.92 5.66 10.60
N HIS A 304 -31.86 5.70 11.57
CA HIS A 304 -31.53 5.84 12.99
C HIS A 304 -32.08 4.65 13.75
N TYR A 305 -31.22 3.98 14.46
CA TYR A 305 -31.54 2.87 15.32
C TYR A 305 -31.40 3.30 16.78
N ASP A 306 -32.45 3.10 17.59
CA ASP A 306 -32.42 3.28 19.05
C ASP A 306 -32.79 1.94 19.67
N ARG A 307 -31.81 1.20 20.14
CA ARG A 307 -31.93 -0.18 20.60
C ARG A 307 -31.29 -0.37 21.97
N VAL A 308 -31.76 -1.40 22.68
CA VAL A 308 -31.01 -1.95 23.81
C VAL A 308 -29.76 -2.64 23.25
N ILE A 309 -28.66 -2.60 23.98
CA ILE A 309 -27.38 -3.11 23.50
C ILE A 309 -27.44 -4.61 23.18
N ASP A 310 -28.28 -5.37 23.89
CA ASP A 310 -28.53 -6.79 23.60
C ASP A 310 -29.10 -7.05 22.19
N ASP A 311 -29.72 -6.04 21.55
CA ASP A 311 -30.26 -6.11 20.19
C ASP A 311 -29.28 -5.56 19.13
N ILE A 312 -28.03 -5.24 19.51
CA ILE A 312 -27.09 -4.54 18.63
C ILE A 312 -26.73 -5.37 17.39
N PHE A 313 -26.65 -6.69 17.54
CA PHE A 313 -26.35 -7.62 16.46
C PHE A 313 -27.42 -7.60 15.36
N GLN A 314 -28.71 -7.46 15.74
CA GLN A 314 -29.79 -7.32 14.77
C GLN A 314 -29.65 -6.04 13.94
N VAL A 315 -29.16 -4.95 14.56
CA VAL A 315 -28.93 -3.68 13.85
C VAL A 315 -27.82 -3.82 12.82
N GLN A 316 -26.76 -4.54 13.13
CA GLN A 316 -25.64 -4.75 12.20
C GLN A 316 -26.11 -5.50 10.96
N ASP A 317 -26.86 -6.58 11.13
CA ASP A 317 -27.46 -7.36 10.04
C ASP A 317 -28.49 -6.53 9.25
N GLU A 318 -29.38 -5.79 9.93
CA GLU A 318 -30.36 -4.93 9.29
C GLU A 318 -29.70 -3.87 8.40
N VAL A 319 -28.61 -3.24 8.88
CA VAL A 319 -27.85 -2.24 8.11
C VAL A 319 -27.22 -2.89 6.88
N ALA A 320 -26.54 -4.03 7.04
CA ALA A 320 -25.87 -4.73 5.95
C ALA A 320 -26.88 -5.17 4.87
N GLN A 321 -27.98 -5.82 5.26
CA GLN A 321 -29.03 -6.26 4.33
C GLN A 321 -29.67 -5.10 3.58
N LYS A 322 -29.97 -3.98 4.25
CA LYS A 322 -30.53 -2.79 3.61
C LYS A 322 -29.58 -2.21 2.56
N ILE A 323 -28.30 -2.13 2.88
CA ILE A 323 -27.28 -1.62 1.95
C ILE A 323 -27.21 -2.51 0.71
N VAL A 324 -27.10 -3.83 0.90
CA VAL A 324 -27.02 -4.77 -0.21
C VAL A 324 -28.28 -4.72 -1.08
N THR A 325 -29.46 -4.69 -0.46
CA THR A 325 -30.73 -4.55 -1.18
C THR A 325 -30.80 -3.26 -2.01
N MET A 326 -30.27 -2.15 -1.50
CA MET A 326 -30.23 -0.88 -2.24
C MET A 326 -29.23 -0.88 -3.39
N LEU A 327 -28.06 -1.49 -3.20
CA LEU A 327 -26.98 -1.46 -4.18
C LEU A 327 -27.15 -2.48 -5.30
N VAL A 328 -27.75 -3.62 -5.00
CA VAL A 328 -27.88 -4.77 -5.93
C VAL A 328 -29.32 -5.00 -6.38
N GLY A 329 -30.30 -4.47 -5.65
CA GLY A 329 -31.71 -4.75 -5.86
C GLY A 329 -32.19 -5.97 -5.05
N ASN A 330 -33.43 -6.45 -5.34
CA ASN A 330 -33.97 -7.61 -4.63
C ASN A 330 -33.16 -8.87 -4.98
N ILE A 331 -32.31 -9.29 -4.07
CA ILE A 331 -31.65 -10.59 -4.13
C ILE A 331 -32.65 -11.67 -3.78
N GLU A 332 -32.71 -12.74 -4.57
CA GLU A 332 -33.51 -13.91 -4.25
C GLU A 332 -33.08 -14.45 -2.87
N ARG A 333 -34.04 -14.57 -1.97
CA ARG A 333 -33.88 -14.82 -0.53
C ARG A 333 -33.29 -16.18 -0.14
N THR A 334 -32.91 -17.02 -1.09
CA THR A 334 -32.65 -18.45 -0.86
C THR A 334 -31.28 -18.75 -0.20
N ASP A 335 -30.31 -17.85 -0.26
CA ASP A 335 -28.95 -18.15 0.28
C ASP A 335 -28.63 -17.40 1.60
N HIS A 336 -29.55 -16.56 2.11
CA HIS A 336 -29.25 -15.64 3.21
C HIS A 336 -29.92 -15.95 4.56
N GLU A 337 -30.75 -17.01 4.64
CA GLU A 337 -31.35 -17.43 5.93
C GLU A 337 -30.31 -17.92 6.96
N HIS A 338 -29.06 -18.18 6.52
CA HIS A 338 -27.96 -18.61 7.40
C HIS A 338 -27.14 -17.46 8.00
N SER A 339 -27.37 -16.20 7.62
CA SER A 339 -26.60 -15.04 8.12
C SER A 339 -27.13 -14.45 9.44
N LEU A 340 -28.23 -14.95 9.97
CA LEU A 340 -28.84 -14.45 11.21
C LEU A 340 -28.40 -15.26 12.45
N HIS A 341 -27.13 -15.61 12.54
CA HIS A 341 -26.64 -16.26 13.75
C HIS A 341 -26.28 -15.18 14.78
N LYS A 342 -27.03 -15.17 15.88
CA LYS A 342 -26.71 -14.38 17.07
C LYS A 342 -25.44 -14.97 17.70
N GLU A 343 -24.31 -14.29 17.56
CA GLU A 343 -23.01 -14.78 18.00
C GLU A 343 -22.97 -15.03 19.52
N THR A 344 -23.58 -14.15 20.33
CA THR A 344 -23.73 -14.30 21.78
C THR A 344 -24.83 -13.41 22.34
N ASP A 345 -25.48 -13.84 23.42
CA ASP A 345 -26.41 -13.03 24.24
C ASP A 345 -25.70 -12.28 25.38
N ASN A 346 -24.42 -12.53 25.57
CA ASN A 346 -23.66 -11.96 26.68
C ASN A 346 -22.82 -10.77 26.23
N LEU A 347 -23.33 -9.56 26.50
CA LEU A 347 -22.66 -8.31 26.14
C LEU A 347 -21.23 -8.23 26.69
N SER A 348 -20.98 -8.70 27.92
CA SER A 348 -19.64 -8.67 28.52
C SER A 348 -18.68 -9.62 27.80
N ALA A 349 -19.16 -10.78 27.32
CA ALA A 349 -18.37 -11.68 26.48
C ALA A 349 -18.02 -11.02 25.14
N TYR A 350 -18.99 -10.37 24.51
CA TYR A 350 -18.78 -9.61 23.26
C TYR A 350 -17.74 -8.49 23.45
N GLU A 351 -17.87 -7.67 24.50
CA GLU A 351 -16.88 -6.62 24.80
C GLU A 351 -15.47 -7.18 25.00
N CYS A 352 -15.34 -8.34 25.65
CA CYS A 352 -14.05 -9.01 25.80
C CYS A 352 -13.46 -9.41 24.45
N VAL A 353 -14.27 -9.97 23.52
CA VAL A 353 -13.81 -10.32 22.17
C VAL A 353 -13.36 -9.08 21.39
N LEU A 354 -14.11 -7.99 21.42
CA LEU A 354 -13.71 -6.73 20.76
C LEU A 354 -12.38 -6.19 21.29
N ARG A 355 -12.20 -6.20 22.61
CA ARG A 355 -10.94 -5.79 23.25
C ARG A 355 -9.80 -6.73 22.87
N GLY A 356 -10.07 -8.04 22.84
CA GLY A 356 -9.12 -9.05 22.39
C GLY A 356 -8.66 -8.84 20.95
N ARG A 357 -9.60 -8.62 20.01
CA ARG A 357 -9.30 -8.29 18.60
C ARG A 357 -8.44 -7.03 18.49
N LYS A 358 -8.80 -5.95 19.18
CA LYS A 358 -8.04 -4.69 19.18
C LYS A 358 -6.62 -4.85 19.73
N LEU A 359 -6.41 -5.66 20.77
CA LEU A 359 -5.09 -5.96 21.35
C LEU A 359 -4.28 -6.87 20.42
N PHE A 360 -4.93 -7.84 19.78
CA PHE A 360 -4.29 -8.74 18.83
C PHE A 360 -3.74 -7.98 17.62
N GLY A 361 -4.49 -6.96 17.14
CA GLY A 361 -4.11 -6.10 16.01
C GLY A 361 -4.11 -6.83 14.67
N ASP A 362 -3.88 -6.06 13.59
CA ASP A 362 -3.91 -6.61 12.25
C ASP A 362 -2.61 -7.33 11.85
N TRP A 363 -1.42 -6.89 12.31
CA TRP A 363 -0.16 -7.45 11.78
C TRP A 363 1.05 -7.48 12.74
N HIS A 364 1.22 -6.52 13.60
CA HIS A 364 2.41 -6.41 14.45
C HIS A 364 2.10 -6.60 15.93
N GLY A 365 1.39 -7.68 16.27
CA GLY A 365 1.21 -8.06 17.66
C GLY A 365 2.57 -8.30 18.33
N THR A 366 2.79 -7.67 19.48
CA THR A 366 3.92 -7.99 20.36
C THR A 366 3.56 -9.19 21.23
N GLU A 367 4.56 -9.84 21.82
CA GLU A 367 4.33 -10.92 22.79
C GLU A 367 3.35 -10.47 23.89
N ASP A 368 3.52 -9.24 24.42
CA ASP A 368 2.63 -8.67 25.44
C ASP A 368 1.20 -8.47 24.92
N SER A 369 1.04 -7.90 23.72
CA SER A 369 -0.30 -7.64 23.16
C SER A 369 -1.05 -8.94 22.86
N VAL A 370 -0.37 -9.96 22.35
CA VAL A 370 -0.93 -11.29 22.09
C VAL A 370 -1.30 -12.00 23.39
N GLN A 371 -0.48 -11.87 24.45
CA GLN A 371 -0.81 -12.44 25.76
C GLN A 371 -2.06 -11.77 26.36
N ARG A 372 -2.14 -10.46 26.33
CA ARG A 372 -3.31 -9.72 26.80
C ARG A 372 -4.57 -9.99 25.99
N ALA A 373 -4.43 -10.18 24.67
CA ALA A 373 -5.54 -10.62 23.82
C ALA A 373 -6.03 -12.01 24.22
N SER A 374 -5.11 -12.95 24.48
CA SER A 374 -5.42 -14.30 24.99
C SER A 374 -6.30 -14.23 26.26
N GLU A 375 -5.92 -13.40 27.23
CA GLU A 375 -6.67 -13.21 28.49
C GLU A 375 -8.09 -12.67 28.26
N MET A 376 -8.27 -11.78 27.26
CA MET A 376 -9.59 -11.26 26.90
C MET A 376 -10.46 -12.35 26.28
N PHE A 377 -9.91 -13.18 25.37
CA PHE A 377 -10.67 -14.28 24.78
C PHE A 377 -10.99 -15.38 25.80
N GLU A 378 -10.06 -15.72 26.69
CA GLU A 378 -10.32 -16.65 27.81
C GLU A 378 -11.46 -16.14 28.70
N ARG A 379 -11.43 -14.84 29.01
CA ARG A 379 -12.52 -14.22 29.80
C ARG A 379 -13.84 -14.23 29.05
N ALA A 380 -13.87 -14.06 27.74
CA ALA A 380 -15.08 -14.16 26.94
C ALA A 380 -15.66 -15.59 26.98
N ILE A 381 -14.82 -16.62 26.90
CA ILE A 381 -15.23 -18.03 27.02
C ILE A 381 -15.80 -18.34 28.42
N GLU A 382 -15.20 -17.78 29.50
CA GLU A 382 -15.76 -17.93 30.84
C GLU A 382 -17.15 -17.31 30.99
N LEU A 383 -17.38 -16.18 30.31
CA LEU A 383 -18.66 -15.47 30.34
C LEU A 383 -19.73 -16.13 29.46
N ASP A 384 -19.32 -16.63 28.28
CA ASP A 384 -20.18 -17.39 27.37
C ASP A 384 -19.40 -18.55 26.73
N PRO A 385 -19.48 -19.77 27.26
CA PRO A 385 -18.80 -20.95 26.73
C PRO A 385 -19.30 -21.40 25.33
N ARG A 386 -20.32 -20.76 24.77
CA ARG A 386 -20.85 -21.06 23.43
C ARG A 386 -20.49 -20.01 22.40
N TYR A 387 -19.72 -19.00 22.76
CA TYR A 387 -19.34 -17.92 21.86
C TYR A 387 -18.18 -18.33 20.94
N ALA A 388 -18.48 -18.72 19.71
CA ALA A 388 -17.54 -19.24 18.71
C ALA A 388 -16.36 -18.29 18.46
N ALA A 389 -16.62 -17.00 18.25
CA ALA A 389 -15.59 -16.00 17.95
C ALA A 389 -14.52 -15.85 19.07
N ALA A 390 -14.87 -16.15 20.34
CA ALA A 390 -13.92 -16.14 21.43
C ALA A 390 -12.91 -17.30 21.31
N TYR A 391 -13.37 -18.49 20.91
CA TYR A 391 -12.49 -19.64 20.64
C TYR A 391 -11.63 -19.41 19.40
N ALA A 392 -12.16 -18.84 18.32
CA ALA A 392 -11.40 -18.50 17.12
C ALA A 392 -10.30 -17.49 17.42
N GLY A 393 -10.61 -16.44 18.21
CA GLY A 393 -9.63 -15.45 18.66
C GLY A 393 -8.53 -16.07 19.55
N LEU A 394 -8.90 -16.91 20.51
CA LEU A 394 -7.93 -17.61 21.36
C LEU A 394 -7.05 -18.57 20.54
N ALA A 395 -7.63 -19.30 19.59
CA ALA A 395 -6.90 -20.16 18.67
C ALA A 395 -5.84 -19.39 17.89
N ALA A 396 -6.18 -18.19 17.38
CA ALA A 396 -5.26 -17.33 16.66
C ALA A 396 -4.08 -16.89 17.55
N THR A 397 -4.33 -16.50 18.82
CA THR A 397 -3.25 -16.15 19.75
C THR A 397 -2.28 -17.30 20.00
N HIS A 398 -2.79 -18.52 20.11
CA HIS A 398 -1.96 -19.73 20.25
C HIS A 398 -1.15 -20.02 18.97
N GLY A 399 -1.73 -19.77 17.80
CA GLY A 399 -1.03 -19.86 16.51
C GLY A 399 0.16 -18.88 16.43
N GLU A 400 0.01 -17.65 16.87
CA GLU A 400 1.11 -16.67 16.92
C GLU A 400 2.17 -17.03 17.98
N LYS A 401 1.76 -17.50 19.16
CA LYS A 401 2.68 -18.03 20.18
C LYS A 401 3.53 -19.18 19.62
N PHE A 402 2.95 -20.09 18.83
CA PHE A 402 3.67 -21.15 18.12
C PHE A 402 4.64 -20.56 17.10
N LYS A 403 4.14 -19.71 16.18
CA LYS A 403 4.89 -19.14 15.06
C LYS A 403 6.14 -18.38 15.51
N TYR A 404 6.04 -17.53 16.53
CA TYR A 404 7.17 -16.74 17.03
C TYR A 404 7.92 -17.37 18.20
N GLY A 405 7.36 -18.43 18.81
CA GLY A 405 7.91 -19.12 19.97
C GLY A 405 7.91 -18.27 21.23
N TRP A 406 6.84 -17.54 21.42
CA TRP A 406 6.59 -16.75 22.62
C TRP A 406 6.07 -17.61 23.78
N THR A 407 6.47 -18.86 23.84
CA THR A 407 6.12 -19.82 24.89
C THR A 407 7.25 -20.84 25.07
N SER A 408 7.35 -21.40 26.26
CA SER A 408 8.31 -22.48 26.55
C SER A 408 7.93 -23.80 25.88
N THR A 409 6.67 -23.95 25.46
CA THR A 409 6.10 -25.16 24.84
C THR A 409 5.35 -24.83 23.55
N PRO A 410 6.06 -24.41 22.46
CA PRO A 410 5.40 -24.00 21.23
C PRO A 410 4.49 -25.08 20.63
N GLU A 411 4.91 -26.35 20.69
CA GLU A 411 4.16 -27.48 20.16
C GLU A 411 2.77 -27.61 20.81
N ILE A 412 2.69 -27.42 22.13
CA ILE A 412 1.41 -27.43 22.87
C ILE A 412 0.54 -26.27 22.42
N SER A 413 1.12 -25.07 22.23
CA SER A 413 0.36 -23.93 21.69
C SER A 413 -0.15 -24.19 20.29
N GLY A 414 0.64 -24.83 19.42
CA GLY A 414 0.21 -25.24 18.09
C GLY A 414 -0.98 -26.21 18.12
N ASP A 415 -0.92 -27.22 18.98
CA ASP A 415 -2.03 -28.18 19.13
C ASP A 415 -3.29 -27.53 19.69
N LEU A 416 -3.16 -26.64 20.69
CA LEU A 416 -4.27 -25.85 21.22
C LEU A 416 -4.90 -24.93 20.15
N SER A 417 -4.10 -24.35 19.25
CA SER A 417 -4.63 -23.57 18.14
C SER A 417 -5.56 -24.39 17.26
N ILE A 418 -5.21 -25.65 16.96
CA ILE A 418 -6.07 -26.55 16.18
C ILE A 418 -7.34 -26.91 16.95
N GLU A 419 -7.21 -27.31 18.21
CA GLU A 419 -8.32 -27.73 19.05
C GLU A 419 -9.37 -26.63 19.22
N LEU A 420 -8.89 -25.40 19.53
CA LEU A 420 -9.75 -24.24 19.74
C LEU A 420 -10.41 -23.75 18.45
N ALA A 421 -9.70 -23.78 17.33
CA ALA A 421 -10.27 -23.43 16.04
C ALA A 421 -11.35 -24.46 15.60
N GLN A 422 -11.11 -25.76 15.82
CA GLN A 422 -12.12 -26.79 15.59
C GLN A 422 -13.34 -26.59 16.50
N LYS A 423 -13.11 -26.24 17.77
CA LYS A 423 -14.20 -25.93 18.70
C LYS A 423 -15.03 -24.73 18.27
N ALA A 424 -14.39 -23.70 17.70
CA ALA A 424 -15.09 -22.54 17.14
C ALA A 424 -16.00 -22.98 15.98
N ILE A 425 -15.50 -23.80 15.05
CA ILE A 425 -16.26 -24.32 13.90
C ILE A 425 -17.42 -25.24 14.38
N ASP A 426 -17.20 -26.05 15.40
CA ASP A 426 -18.27 -26.90 15.98
C ASP A 426 -19.40 -26.07 16.59
N LEU A 427 -19.10 -24.84 17.04
CA LEU A 427 -20.08 -23.90 17.58
C LEU A 427 -20.74 -23.04 16.49
N ASP A 428 -19.99 -22.67 15.46
CA ASP A 428 -20.47 -21.94 14.28
C ASP A 428 -19.69 -22.39 13.04
N GLU A 429 -20.28 -23.27 12.24
CA GLU A 429 -19.70 -23.79 10.99
C GLU A 429 -19.55 -22.75 9.88
N HIS A 430 -20.15 -21.56 10.04
CA HIS A 430 -20.08 -20.45 9.09
C HIS A 430 -19.08 -19.37 9.50
N ASP A 431 -18.35 -19.55 10.59
CA ASP A 431 -17.28 -18.62 10.99
C ASP A 431 -16.06 -18.74 10.05
N SER A 432 -16.00 -17.89 9.01
CA SER A 432 -14.89 -17.81 8.06
C SER A 432 -13.52 -17.61 8.75
N TYR A 433 -13.48 -16.85 9.85
CA TYR A 433 -12.24 -16.61 10.56
C TYR A 433 -11.74 -17.85 11.30
N ALA A 434 -12.63 -18.65 11.88
CA ALA A 434 -12.27 -19.93 12.49
C ALA A 434 -11.67 -20.90 11.47
N HIS A 435 -12.26 -21.01 10.26
CA HIS A 435 -11.71 -21.79 9.15
C HIS A 435 -10.34 -21.28 8.71
N LEU A 436 -10.14 -19.97 8.62
CA LEU A 436 -8.84 -19.38 8.27
C LEU A 436 -7.77 -19.71 9.31
N VAL A 437 -8.10 -19.61 10.62
CA VAL A 437 -7.20 -19.95 11.72
C VAL A 437 -6.85 -21.45 11.69
N LEU A 438 -7.84 -22.32 11.45
CA LEU A 438 -7.62 -23.74 11.35
C LEU A 438 -6.74 -24.12 10.14
N SER A 439 -6.94 -23.47 8.99
CA SER A 439 -6.08 -23.61 7.82
C SER A 439 -4.63 -23.29 8.17
N ASN A 440 -4.41 -22.15 8.81
CA ASN A 440 -3.09 -21.69 9.21
C ASN A 440 -2.41 -22.68 10.19
N ALA A 441 -3.17 -23.21 11.14
CA ALA A 441 -2.68 -24.18 12.11
C ALA A 441 -2.34 -25.54 11.46
N TYR A 442 -3.17 -26.09 10.55
CA TYR A 442 -2.87 -27.33 9.84
C TYR A 442 -1.58 -27.24 9.03
N TRP A 443 -1.39 -26.15 8.28
CA TRP A 443 -0.18 -25.95 7.50
C TRP A 443 1.05 -25.77 8.40
N ARG A 444 1.00 -24.86 9.37
CA ARG A 444 2.20 -24.51 10.16
C ARG A 444 2.59 -25.56 11.18
N VAL A 445 1.59 -26.14 11.88
CA VAL A 445 1.84 -27.06 13.00
C VAL A 445 1.96 -28.50 12.52
N LYS A 446 1.08 -28.93 11.61
CA LYS A 446 1.00 -30.33 11.17
C LYS A 446 1.60 -30.59 9.79
N SER A 447 2.04 -29.57 9.06
CA SER A 447 2.49 -29.68 7.65
C SER A 447 1.44 -30.38 6.76
N ASN A 448 0.17 -30.25 7.13
CA ASN A 448 -0.93 -30.87 6.38
C ASN A 448 -1.50 -29.85 5.39
N PHE A 449 -0.89 -29.78 4.20
CA PHE A 449 -1.25 -28.84 3.15
C PHE A 449 -2.63 -29.12 2.55
N GLU A 450 -3.09 -30.36 2.53
CA GLU A 450 -4.40 -30.72 1.96
C GLU A 450 -5.55 -30.20 2.85
N LEU A 451 -5.50 -30.49 4.17
CA LEU A 451 -6.50 -29.96 5.09
C LEU A 451 -6.43 -28.43 5.20
N ALA A 452 -5.23 -27.86 5.18
CA ALA A 452 -5.06 -26.41 5.20
C ALA A 452 -5.72 -25.75 3.99
N ARG A 453 -5.54 -26.32 2.79
CA ARG A 453 -6.19 -25.83 1.57
C ARG A 453 -7.70 -25.88 1.67
N SER A 454 -8.26 -27.03 2.06
CA SER A 454 -9.71 -27.20 2.19
C SER A 454 -10.32 -26.15 3.14
N GLN A 455 -9.67 -25.90 4.29
CA GLN A 455 -10.16 -24.91 5.24
C GLN A 455 -10.01 -23.47 4.71
N LEU A 456 -8.96 -23.17 3.95
CA LEU A 456 -8.78 -21.87 3.30
C LEU A 456 -9.87 -21.61 2.23
N GLU A 457 -10.14 -22.60 1.40
CA GLU A 457 -11.19 -22.52 0.38
C GLU A 457 -12.56 -22.29 1.03
N THR A 458 -12.88 -23.01 2.10
CA THR A 458 -14.10 -22.78 2.89
C THR A 458 -14.14 -21.35 3.46
N ALA A 459 -13.02 -20.85 4.02
CA ALA A 459 -12.96 -19.49 4.54
C ALA A 459 -13.23 -18.44 3.44
N ILE A 460 -12.67 -18.63 2.23
CA ILE A 460 -12.89 -17.75 1.07
C ILE A 460 -14.36 -17.86 0.59
N GLU A 461 -14.93 -19.06 0.59
CA GLU A 461 -16.33 -19.26 0.20
C GLU A 461 -17.30 -18.57 1.16
N LEU A 462 -17.08 -18.68 2.45
CA LEU A 462 -17.91 -18.05 3.49
C LEU A 462 -17.77 -16.53 3.52
N ASN A 463 -16.56 -16.01 3.25
CA ASN A 463 -16.32 -14.57 3.26
C ASN A 463 -15.39 -14.13 2.12
N PRO A 464 -15.91 -14.00 0.90
CA PRO A 464 -15.10 -13.72 -0.30
C PRO A 464 -14.54 -12.30 -0.38
N ASN A 465 -14.97 -11.38 0.47
CA ASN A 465 -14.45 -10.01 0.52
C ASN A 465 -13.46 -9.77 1.66
N TYR A 466 -13.27 -10.75 2.55
CA TYR A 466 -12.32 -10.62 3.64
C TYR A 466 -10.89 -10.75 3.12
N TYR A 467 -10.20 -9.64 2.95
CA TYR A 467 -8.88 -9.58 2.31
C TYR A 467 -7.81 -10.45 2.99
N TRP A 468 -7.94 -10.69 4.30
CA TRP A 468 -7.03 -11.57 5.05
C TRP A 468 -7.06 -13.03 4.56
N ASN A 469 -8.20 -13.53 4.05
CA ASN A 469 -8.27 -14.86 3.44
C ASN A 469 -7.27 -14.97 2.29
N TYR A 470 -7.13 -13.91 1.51
CA TYR A 470 -6.20 -13.86 0.38
C TYR A 470 -4.76 -13.58 0.80
N CYS A 471 -4.53 -12.74 1.84
CA CYS A 471 -3.18 -12.56 2.40
C CYS A 471 -2.61 -13.87 2.98
N TYR A 472 -3.41 -14.60 3.74
CA TYR A 472 -3.02 -15.92 4.23
C TYR A 472 -2.95 -16.95 3.10
N GLY A 473 -3.85 -16.88 2.10
CA GLY A 473 -3.80 -17.69 0.89
C GLY A 473 -2.50 -17.51 0.11
N CYS A 474 -2.04 -16.26 -0.03
CA CYS A 474 -0.73 -15.95 -0.61
C CYS A 474 0.41 -16.63 0.18
N SER A 475 0.43 -16.48 1.51
CA SER A 475 1.44 -17.10 2.39
C SER A 475 1.40 -18.64 2.35
N PHE A 476 0.21 -19.22 2.31
CA PHE A 476 0.02 -20.67 2.19
C PHE A 476 0.53 -21.17 0.84
N SER A 477 0.10 -20.56 -0.27
CA SER A 477 0.42 -21.00 -1.63
C SER A 477 1.92 -20.92 -1.92
N VAL A 478 2.62 -19.86 -1.44
CA VAL A 478 4.08 -19.79 -1.59
C VAL A 478 4.78 -20.92 -0.85
N CYS A 479 4.28 -21.31 0.32
CA CYS A 479 4.85 -22.41 1.09
C CYS A 479 4.49 -23.80 0.52
N ALA A 480 3.36 -23.90 -0.18
CA ALA A 480 2.97 -25.08 -0.92
C ALA A 480 3.76 -25.25 -2.24
N GLY A 481 4.55 -24.27 -2.65
CA GLY A 481 5.29 -24.24 -3.92
C GLY A 481 4.46 -23.78 -5.13
N GLU A 482 3.30 -23.15 -4.89
CA GLU A 482 2.34 -22.76 -5.91
C GLU A 482 2.45 -21.25 -6.16
N LEU A 483 3.57 -20.83 -6.75
CA LEU A 483 3.92 -19.40 -6.87
C LEU A 483 2.91 -18.59 -7.69
N ASP A 484 2.32 -19.17 -8.75
CA ASP A 484 1.32 -18.47 -9.58
C ASP A 484 0.03 -18.23 -8.77
N ILE A 485 -0.45 -19.23 -8.04
CA ILE A 485 -1.63 -19.11 -7.15
C ILE A 485 -1.34 -18.09 -6.04
N SER A 486 -0.10 -18.06 -5.53
CA SER A 486 0.31 -17.06 -4.54
C SER A 486 0.19 -15.64 -5.09
N VAL A 487 0.63 -15.39 -6.34
CA VAL A 487 0.47 -14.09 -7.00
C VAL A 487 -1.01 -13.74 -7.23
N ASP A 488 -1.83 -14.71 -7.62
CA ASP A 488 -3.28 -14.50 -7.79
C ASP A 488 -3.93 -14.10 -6.46
N HIS A 489 -3.64 -14.80 -5.38
CA HIS A 489 -4.10 -14.43 -4.04
C HIS A 489 -3.61 -13.04 -3.62
N ALA A 490 -2.35 -12.68 -3.91
CA ALA A 490 -1.83 -11.36 -3.63
C ALA A 490 -2.59 -10.27 -4.40
N ASN A 491 -2.87 -10.48 -5.69
CA ASN A 491 -3.65 -9.57 -6.51
C ASN A 491 -5.08 -9.40 -5.99
N GLU A 492 -5.71 -10.49 -5.53
CA GLU A 492 -7.03 -10.45 -4.92
C GLU A 492 -7.03 -9.69 -3.58
N ALA A 493 -5.99 -9.84 -2.77
CA ALA A 493 -5.80 -9.06 -1.55
C ALA A 493 -5.62 -7.57 -1.85
N ILE A 494 -4.78 -7.24 -2.85
CA ILE A 494 -4.56 -5.86 -3.33
C ILE A 494 -5.86 -5.22 -3.79
N ARG A 495 -6.63 -5.95 -4.59
CA ARG A 495 -7.90 -5.46 -5.12
C ARG A 495 -8.89 -5.08 -4.02
N ARG A 496 -8.92 -5.87 -2.92
CA ARG A 496 -9.82 -5.62 -1.76
C ARG A 496 -9.24 -4.60 -0.78
N ASN A 497 -7.94 -4.46 -0.75
CA ASN A 497 -7.24 -3.54 0.14
C ASN A 497 -6.16 -2.76 -0.63
N PRO A 498 -6.55 -1.73 -1.40
CA PRO A 498 -5.63 -0.98 -2.26
C PRO A 498 -4.54 -0.21 -1.49
N LEU A 499 -4.76 0.07 -0.20
CA LEU A 499 -3.78 0.67 0.70
C LEU A 499 -3.16 -0.42 1.59
N LEU A 500 -2.54 -1.41 0.97
CA LEU A 500 -2.06 -2.64 1.58
C LEU A 500 -1.39 -2.44 2.94
N PRO A 501 -1.78 -3.24 3.95
CA PRO A 501 -0.95 -3.41 5.13
C PRO A 501 0.37 -4.09 4.75
N ASP A 502 1.42 -3.78 5.46
CA ASP A 502 2.79 -4.30 5.26
C ASP A 502 2.85 -5.83 5.14
N ALA A 503 1.93 -6.55 5.80
CA ALA A 503 1.79 -8.00 5.71
C ALA A 503 1.66 -8.55 4.30
N CYS A 504 0.74 -7.96 3.51
CA CYS A 504 0.49 -8.43 2.15
C CYS A 504 1.65 -8.07 1.23
N LEU A 505 2.23 -6.88 1.42
CA LEU A 505 3.43 -6.45 0.70
C LEU A 505 4.62 -7.36 1.01
N TRP A 506 4.80 -7.73 2.27
CA TRP A 506 5.81 -8.68 2.69
C TRP A 506 5.68 -10.02 1.96
N THR A 507 4.48 -10.62 2.03
CA THR A 507 4.27 -11.95 1.42
C THR A 507 4.40 -11.91 -0.10
N LEU A 508 3.93 -10.83 -0.75
CA LEU A 508 4.09 -10.65 -2.19
C LEU A 508 5.58 -10.52 -2.57
N GLY A 509 6.33 -9.65 -1.87
CA GLY A 509 7.76 -9.48 -2.12
C GLY A 509 8.53 -10.78 -1.91
N PHE A 510 8.15 -11.56 -0.90
CA PHE A 510 8.74 -12.87 -0.65
C PHE A 510 8.39 -13.90 -1.74
N THR A 511 7.16 -13.87 -2.26
CA THR A 511 6.74 -14.70 -3.41
C THR A 511 7.57 -14.35 -4.65
N GLU A 512 7.78 -13.06 -4.91
CA GLU A 512 8.59 -12.59 -6.04
C GLU A 512 10.06 -12.99 -5.90
N TYR A 513 10.62 -12.95 -4.68
CA TYR A 513 11.95 -13.49 -4.40
C TYR A 513 12.06 -14.95 -4.80
N LEU A 514 11.15 -15.80 -4.31
CA LEU A 514 11.16 -17.24 -4.60
C LEU A 514 10.90 -17.55 -6.09
N ALA A 515 10.20 -16.68 -6.79
CA ALA A 515 10.01 -16.73 -8.24
C ALA A 515 11.22 -16.23 -9.05
N GLY A 516 12.32 -15.84 -8.40
CA GLY A 516 13.52 -15.28 -9.04
C GLY A 516 13.36 -13.84 -9.58
N ARG A 517 12.27 -13.16 -9.23
CA ARG A 517 11.97 -11.78 -9.66
C ARG A 517 12.49 -10.78 -8.60
N TYR A 518 13.80 -10.73 -8.39
CA TYR A 518 14.43 -10.01 -7.28
C TYR A 518 14.20 -8.49 -7.32
N ASP A 519 14.23 -7.87 -8.52
CA ASP A 519 13.92 -6.44 -8.66
C ASP A 519 12.49 -6.10 -8.23
N ASN A 520 11.52 -6.96 -8.58
CA ASN A 520 10.14 -6.79 -8.14
C ASN A 520 10.02 -6.97 -6.63
N ALA A 521 10.69 -7.97 -6.07
CA ALA A 521 10.72 -8.22 -4.62
C ALA A 521 11.24 -6.99 -3.86
N ILE A 522 12.35 -6.39 -4.31
CA ILE A 522 12.93 -5.17 -3.74
C ILE A 522 11.93 -4.01 -3.83
N SER A 523 11.32 -3.81 -5.00
CA SER A 523 10.32 -2.75 -5.21
C SER A 523 9.10 -2.93 -4.31
N THR A 524 8.60 -4.16 -4.19
CA THR A 524 7.42 -4.49 -3.39
C THR A 524 7.68 -4.28 -1.89
N VAL A 525 8.81 -4.79 -1.38
CA VAL A 525 9.21 -4.59 0.04
C VAL A 525 9.50 -3.11 0.32
N GLY A 526 10.06 -2.38 -0.64
CA GLY A 526 10.30 -0.93 -0.52
C GLY A 526 9.02 -0.07 -0.38
N ARG A 527 7.85 -0.61 -0.65
CA ARG A 527 6.54 0.06 -0.43
C ARG A 527 6.01 -0.09 1.00
N MET A 528 6.62 -0.94 1.81
CA MET A 528 6.22 -1.13 3.20
C MET A 528 6.52 0.12 4.03
N THR A 529 5.65 0.41 5.00
CA THR A 529 5.82 1.56 5.89
C THR A 529 6.81 1.28 7.02
N THR A 530 6.93 0.03 7.42
CA THR A 530 7.85 -0.44 8.46
C THR A 530 8.54 -1.71 8.02
N LEU A 531 9.87 -1.75 8.17
CA LEU A 531 10.66 -2.94 7.87
C LEU A 531 11.19 -3.57 9.16
N ASP A 532 10.99 -4.87 9.30
CA ASP A 532 11.53 -5.69 10.38
C ASP A 532 12.78 -6.47 9.95
N SER A 533 13.31 -7.28 10.86
CA SER A 533 14.49 -8.11 10.57
C SER A 533 14.28 -9.12 9.44
N ALA A 534 13.07 -9.66 9.27
CA ALA A 534 12.79 -10.62 8.20
C ALA A 534 12.80 -9.94 6.82
N ASN A 535 12.27 -8.71 6.75
CA ASN A 535 12.29 -7.89 5.54
C ASN A 535 13.72 -7.54 5.13
N PHE A 536 14.56 -7.08 6.06
CA PHE A 536 15.97 -6.79 5.77
C PHE A 536 16.76 -8.03 5.36
N ALA A 537 16.49 -9.20 5.95
CA ALA A 537 17.10 -10.45 5.51
C ALA A 537 16.70 -10.80 4.07
N CYS A 538 15.43 -10.65 3.72
CA CYS A 538 14.93 -10.88 2.35
C CYS A 538 15.56 -9.90 1.36
N LEU A 539 15.60 -8.60 1.68
CA LEU A 539 16.27 -7.58 0.84
C LEU A 539 17.75 -7.90 0.65
N SER A 540 18.46 -8.29 1.73
CA SER A 540 19.87 -8.73 1.62
C SER A 540 20.02 -9.90 0.66
N ALA A 541 19.13 -10.91 0.74
CA ALA A 541 19.14 -12.04 -0.16
C ALA A 541 18.85 -11.65 -1.60
N CYS A 542 17.90 -10.72 -1.85
CA CYS A 542 17.61 -10.18 -3.18
C CYS A 542 18.86 -9.50 -3.79
N TYR A 543 19.47 -8.60 -3.03
CA TYR A 543 20.68 -7.89 -3.48
C TYR A 543 21.86 -8.86 -3.69
N GLY A 544 22.01 -9.86 -2.82
CA GLY A 544 23.02 -10.92 -2.97
C GLY A 544 22.82 -11.74 -4.24
N GLN A 545 21.59 -12.08 -4.62
CA GLN A 545 21.29 -12.78 -5.88
C GLN A 545 21.56 -11.93 -7.12
N LEU A 546 21.37 -10.60 -7.02
CA LEU A 546 21.67 -9.66 -8.10
C LEU A 546 23.16 -9.25 -8.20
N GLY A 547 23.99 -9.66 -7.23
CA GLY A 547 25.42 -9.27 -7.17
C GLY A 547 25.63 -7.80 -6.78
N LEU A 548 24.65 -7.17 -6.11
CA LEU A 548 24.69 -5.80 -5.63
C LEU A 548 25.29 -5.75 -4.21
N ASP A 549 26.62 -5.93 -4.12
CA ASP A 549 27.34 -6.15 -2.86
C ASP A 549 27.23 -5.00 -1.85
N ALA A 550 27.11 -3.75 -2.32
CA ALA A 550 27.01 -2.59 -1.45
C ALA A 550 25.64 -2.52 -0.78
N GLU A 551 24.58 -2.71 -1.55
CA GLU A 551 23.18 -2.74 -1.11
C GLU A 551 22.91 -3.97 -0.22
N ALA A 552 23.49 -5.12 -0.57
CA ALA A 552 23.40 -6.34 0.23
C ALA A 552 23.99 -6.13 1.63
N ARG A 553 25.18 -5.51 1.72
CA ARG A 553 25.81 -5.17 3.01
C ARG A 553 25.01 -4.15 3.80
N ALA A 554 24.48 -3.11 3.14
CA ALA A 554 23.66 -2.10 3.82
C ALA A 554 22.38 -2.72 4.43
N ALA A 555 21.67 -3.58 3.69
CA ALA A 555 20.52 -4.31 4.20
C ALA A 555 20.89 -5.29 5.32
N ALA A 556 22.06 -5.94 5.24
CA ALA A 556 22.59 -6.82 6.28
C ALA A 556 22.94 -6.06 7.58
N GLU A 557 23.45 -4.83 7.48
CA GLU A 557 23.67 -3.97 8.65
C GLU A 557 22.35 -3.59 9.33
N GLU A 558 21.30 -3.24 8.57
CA GLU A 558 19.98 -2.95 9.11
C GLU A 558 19.35 -4.19 9.78
N PHE A 559 19.53 -5.38 9.18
CA PHE A 559 19.18 -6.64 9.84
C PHE A 559 19.87 -6.77 11.21
N GLY A 560 21.18 -6.48 11.29
CA GLY A 560 21.95 -6.53 12.53
C GLY A 560 21.46 -5.55 13.61
N LYS A 561 20.95 -4.38 13.22
CA LYS A 561 20.37 -3.38 14.13
C LYS A 561 18.99 -3.79 14.66
N THR A 562 18.17 -4.41 13.82
CA THR A 562 16.78 -4.79 14.13
C THR A 562 16.67 -6.17 14.77
N SER A 563 17.66 -7.04 14.57
CA SER A 563 17.68 -8.41 15.06
C SER A 563 18.69 -8.59 16.20
N LYS A 564 18.26 -9.24 17.29
CA LYS A 564 19.18 -9.78 18.32
C LYS A 564 19.97 -11.02 17.86
N LYS A 565 19.79 -11.43 16.62
CA LYS A 565 20.29 -12.69 16.04
C LYS A 565 21.41 -12.45 15.02
N SER A 566 22.35 -11.57 15.31
CA SER A 566 23.58 -11.44 14.52
C SER A 566 24.41 -12.74 14.58
N ASN A 567 25.05 -13.11 13.47
CA ASN A 567 25.91 -14.29 13.30
C ASN A 567 25.18 -15.65 13.30
N MET A 568 24.12 -15.76 12.50
CA MET A 568 23.44 -17.04 12.27
C MET A 568 24.17 -17.86 11.20
N ASN A 569 24.53 -19.11 11.52
CA ASN A 569 24.99 -20.08 10.51
C ASN A 569 23.81 -20.65 9.70
N SER A 570 24.12 -21.38 8.63
CA SER A 570 23.08 -21.98 7.75
C SER A 570 22.05 -22.83 8.51
N ALA A 571 22.43 -23.55 9.57
CA ALA A 571 21.50 -24.36 10.36
C ALA A 571 20.53 -23.47 11.17
N ALA A 572 21.02 -22.38 11.74
CA ALA A 572 20.21 -21.40 12.46
C ALA A 572 19.21 -20.68 11.52
N TRP A 573 19.68 -20.33 10.30
CA TRP A 573 18.82 -19.75 9.26
C TRP A 573 17.74 -20.73 8.80
N ARG A 574 18.07 -22.03 8.56
CA ARG A 574 17.06 -23.06 8.25
C ARG A 574 16.01 -23.17 9.34
N LYS A 575 16.43 -23.18 10.62
CA LYS A 575 15.51 -23.24 11.76
C LYS A 575 14.61 -22.00 11.82
N TYR A 576 15.17 -20.81 11.57
CA TYR A 576 14.44 -19.55 11.57
C TYR A 576 13.35 -19.52 10.49
N TRP A 577 13.72 -19.83 9.22
CA TRP A 577 12.78 -19.79 8.11
C TRP A 577 11.74 -20.91 8.16
N ARG A 578 12.09 -22.10 8.62
CA ARG A 578 11.11 -23.17 8.85
C ARG A 578 10.04 -22.82 9.87
N ARG A 579 10.35 -21.98 10.81
CA ARG A 579 9.39 -21.53 11.82
C ARG A 579 8.45 -20.46 11.29
N LEU A 580 8.99 -19.52 10.50
CA LEU A 580 8.18 -18.48 9.86
C LEU A 580 7.35 -19.05 8.71
N PHE A 581 7.95 -19.93 7.91
CA PHE A 581 7.36 -20.51 6.71
C PHE A 581 7.62 -22.02 6.70
N ASN A 582 6.57 -22.80 6.87
CA ASN A 582 6.65 -24.25 6.80
C ASN A 582 6.51 -24.69 5.33
N PHE A 583 7.62 -24.66 4.58
CA PHE A 583 7.64 -25.02 3.16
C PHE A 583 7.42 -26.52 2.94
N LYS A 584 6.59 -26.86 1.96
CA LYS A 584 6.41 -28.23 1.46
C LYS A 584 7.71 -28.77 0.83
N ASP A 585 8.41 -27.89 0.05
CA ASP A 585 9.69 -28.18 -0.56
C ASP A 585 10.82 -27.38 0.12
N GLN A 586 11.87 -28.10 0.51
CA GLN A 586 13.04 -27.52 1.17
C GLN A 586 13.95 -26.71 0.22
N THR A 587 13.80 -26.85 -1.11
CA THR A 587 14.59 -26.09 -2.10
C THR A 587 14.38 -24.58 -1.94
N SER A 588 13.18 -24.13 -1.57
CA SER A 588 12.87 -22.72 -1.30
C SER A 588 13.70 -22.14 -0.14
N ILE A 589 13.95 -22.95 0.91
CA ILE A 589 14.81 -22.53 2.03
C ILE A 589 16.27 -22.45 1.59
N GLU A 590 16.74 -23.43 0.80
CA GLU A 590 18.12 -23.43 0.32
C GLU A 590 18.39 -22.25 -0.62
N HIS A 591 17.45 -21.92 -1.50
CA HIS A 591 17.52 -20.73 -2.36
C HIS A 591 17.65 -19.44 -1.52
N LEU A 592 16.90 -19.33 -0.43
CA LEU A 592 16.98 -18.17 0.45
C LEU A 592 18.33 -18.10 1.19
N ILE A 593 18.83 -19.25 1.67
CA ILE A 593 20.13 -19.33 2.34
C ILE A 593 21.27 -18.98 1.38
N GLU A 594 21.20 -19.41 0.13
CA GLU A 594 22.16 -19.05 -0.91
C GLU A 594 22.22 -17.52 -1.11
N GLY A 595 21.05 -16.84 -1.20
CA GLY A 595 21.00 -15.40 -1.30
C GLY A 595 21.58 -14.68 -0.08
N LEU A 596 21.29 -15.19 1.12
CA LEU A 596 21.85 -14.67 2.38
C LEU A 596 23.37 -14.89 2.49
N ASP A 597 23.87 -16.02 1.97
CA ASP A 597 25.31 -16.33 1.92
C ASP A 597 26.04 -15.35 0.99
N LYS A 598 25.49 -15.13 -0.21
CA LYS A 598 26.00 -14.12 -1.15
C LYS A 598 26.01 -12.70 -0.55
N ALA A 599 25.05 -12.41 0.31
CA ALA A 599 24.99 -11.14 1.04
C ALA A 599 25.93 -11.06 2.26
N GLY A 600 26.62 -12.14 2.60
CA GLY A 600 27.52 -12.19 3.77
C GLY A 600 26.81 -12.31 5.12
N LEU A 601 25.54 -12.68 5.14
CA LEU A 601 24.75 -12.87 6.38
C LEU A 601 24.85 -14.28 6.97
N VAL A 602 25.43 -15.25 6.25
CA VAL A 602 25.64 -16.59 6.75
C VAL A 602 27.03 -16.69 7.39
N ALA A 603 27.07 -17.02 8.69
CA ALA A 603 28.34 -17.28 9.37
C ALA A 603 28.88 -18.67 8.95
N HIS A 604 30.14 -18.73 8.53
CA HIS A 604 30.87 -19.92 8.13
C HIS A 604 31.55 -20.62 9.33
#